data_d58d895acf1cf0795e047bf4edd75520
#
_entry.id   d58d895acf1cf0795e047bf4edd75520
#
_cell.length_a   1.000
_cell.length_b   1.000
_cell.length_c   1.000
_cell.angle_alpha   90.00
_cell.angle_beta   90.00
_cell.angle_gamma   90.00
#
_symmetry.space_group_name_H-M   'P 1'
#
loop_
_entity.id
_entity.type
_entity.pdbx_description
1 polymer ?
#
loop_
_entity_poly.entity_id
_entity_poly.type
_entity_poly.pdbx_seq_one_letter_code
_entity_poly.pdbx_strand_id
1 'polypeptide(L)'
;IRLSLVGSEMCIRDRVYGAFRQIGFTDIIEVAQGAMSTVEHEAHELIEKLEEGQKFMTTSCCPSYIELVNKYIPDMKKYVSGTGSPMYYAARIAKEKYPDAKIVFVGPCVAKRKEAQRDEAVDFVMTFEEISSIFDAFEINLEIVQPYAMEFSSVREAHGFAQAGGVMGAVKAFLKMEADKINAIQVSDLNKKNIGTLRAYAKSGKAPGQFIEVMACEGGCITGPSTHSGSNNGKRQLVQELAKQKKTY
;
A
#
# COMPACT_ATOMS: atom_id res chain seq x y z
N ILE A 1 10.36 20.63 -4.01
CA ILE A 1 9.63 20.46 -5.28
C ILE A 1 8.14 20.59 -4.99
N ARG A 2 7.52 21.68 -5.41
CA ARG A 2 6.05 21.77 -5.44
C ARG A 2 5.56 20.87 -6.59
N LEU A 3 5.11 19.68 -6.27
CA LEU A 3 4.28 18.89 -7.18
C LEU A 3 2.87 19.50 -7.23
N SER A 4 2.78 20.80 -7.56
CA SER A 4 1.50 21.43 -7.88
C SER A 4 1.34 21.34 -9.39
N LEU A 5 0.53 20.40 -9.83
CA LEU A 5 0.46 19.98 -11.21
C LEU A 5 -0.83 20.45 -11.82
N VAL A 6 -0.71 21.47 -12.65
CA VAL A 6 -1.71 21.86 -13.63
C VAL A 6 -1.22 21.31 -14.97
N GLY A 7 -1.86 20.28 -15.44
CA GLY A 7 -1.54 19.58 -16.67
C GLY A 7 -1.79 18.09 -16.52
N SER A 8 -2.08 17.34 -17.55
CA SER A 8 -2.50 15.94 -17.46
C SER A 8 -1.62 15.16 -16.47
N GLU A 9 -2.19 14.68 -15.35
CA GLU A 9 -1.47 14.00 -14.25
C GLU A 9 -0.75 12.71 -14.71
N MET A 10 -1.20 12.12 -15.83
CA MET A 10 -0.44 11.07 -16.53
C MET A 10 0.96 11.55 -16.92
N CYS A 11 1.10 12.77 -17.42
CA CYS A 11 2.41 13.31 -17.80
C CYS A 11 3.38 13.46 -16.64
N ILE A 12 2.90 13.59 -15.39
CA ILE A 12 3.80 13.77 -14.25
C ILE A 12 4.29 12.45 -13.72
N ARG A 13 3.40 11.48 -13.62
CA ARG A 13 3.79 10.11 -13.30
C ARG A 13 4.82 9.61 -14.31
N ASP A 14 4.54 9.79 -15.60
CA ASP A 14 5.42 9.40 -16.67
C ASP A 14 6.77 10.14 -16.61
N ARG A 15 6.77 11.41 -16.18
CA ARG A 15 8.00 12.17 -15.95
C ARG A 15 8.78 11.67 -14.73
N VAL A 16 8.12 11.31 -13.64
CA VAL A 16 8.77 10.67 -12.50
C VAL A 16 9.42 9.35 -12.94
N TYR A 17 8.74 8.56 -13.78
CA TYR A 17 9.33 7.34 -14.35
C TYR A 17 10.51 7.66 -15.27
N GLY A 18 10.40 8.71 -16.08
CA GLY A 18 11.53 9.22 -16.87
C GLY A 18 12.73 9.64 -16.03
N ALA A 19 12.49 10.27 -14.88
CA ALA A 19 13.53 10.64 -13.92
C ALA A 19 14.23 9.41 -13.34
N PHE A 20 13.49 8.38 -12.94
CA PHE A 20 14.06 7.10 -12.51
C PHE A 20 14.94 6.47 -13.60
N ARG A 21 14.49 6.47 -14.85
CA ARG A 21 15.30 6.00 -15.98
C ARG A 21 16.56 6.80 -16.16
N GLN A 22 16.49 8.12 -16.00
CA GLN A 22 17.64 9.03 -16.15
C GLN A 22 18.71 8.79 -15.09
N ILE A 23 18.36 8.44 -13.86
CA ILE A 23 19.31 8.08 -12.80
C ILE A 23 19.75 6.62 -12.82
N GLY A 24 19.35 5.85 -13.83
CA GLY A 24 19.90 4.52 -14.11
C GLY A 24 19.05 3.35 -13.68
N PHE A 25 17.78 3.53 -13.26
CA PHE A 25 16.90 2.40 -13.05
C PHE A 25 16.55 1.71 -14.37
N THR A 26 16.69 0.40 -14.40
CA THR A 26 16.47 -0.41 -15.62
C THR A 26 14.99 -0.55 -15.94
N ASP A 27 14.14 -0.67 -14.91
CA ASP A 27 12.69 -0.78 -15.06
C ASP A 27 11.98 -0.28 -13.82
N ILE A 28 10.68 -0.05 -13.94
CA ILE A 28 9.81 0.44 -12.87
C ILE A 28 8.56 -0.44 -12.86
N ILE A 29 8.17 -0.91 -11.70
CA ILE A 29 6.95 -1.71 -11.51
C ILE A 29 6.06 -0.98 -10.51
N GLU A 30 4.81 -0.77 -10.89
CA GLU A 30 3.84 -0.19 -9.96
C GLU A 30 3.47 -1.15 -8.85
N VAL A 31 3.54 -0.65 -7.62
CA VAL A 31 3.15 -1.42 -6.43
C VAL A 31 1.67 -1.84 -6.46
N ALA A 32 0.83 -1.16 -7.24
CA ALA A 32 -0.55 -1.57 -7.50
C ALA A 32 -0.67 -2.98 -8.12
N GLN A 33 0.32 -3.45 -8.88
CA GLN A 33 0.35 -4.85 -9.36
C GLN A 33 0.47 -5.83 -8.19
N GLY A 34 1.36 -5.55 -7.24
CA GLY A 34 1.48 -6.32 -6.01
C GLY A 34 0.23 -6.21 -5.12
N ALA A 35 -0.47 -5.07 -5.14
CA ALA A 35 -1.72 -4.89 -4.41
C ALA A 35 -2.83 -5.80 -4.94
N MET A 36 -2.88 -6.09 -6.23
CA MET A 36 -3.83 -7.07 -6.80
C MET A 36 -3.61 -8.46 -6.19
N SER A 37 -2.36 -8.91 -6.11
CA SER A 37 -2.03 -10.19 -5.46
C SER A 37 -2.36 -10.17 -3.96
N THR A 38 -2.11 -9.06 -3.27
CA THR A 38 -2.52 -8.90 -1.87
C THR A 38 -4.03 -9.05 -1.72
N VAL A 39 -4.84 -8.40 -2.56
CA VAL A 39 -6.32 -8.49 -2.53
C VAL A 39 -6.79 -9.93 -2.69
N GLU A 40 -6.28 -10.63 -3.70
CA GLU A 40 -6.67 -11.99 -4.02
C GLU A 40 -6.39 -12.93 -2.84
N HIS A 41 -5.17 -12.93 -2.32
CA HIS A 41 -4.78 -13.79 -1.21
C HIS A 41 -5.53 -13.42 0.08
N GLU A 42 -5.67 -12.13 0.38
CA GLU A 42 -6.34 -11.67 1.60
C GLU A 42 -7.85 -11.96 1.57
N ALA A 43 -8.48 -11.86 0.39
CA ALA A 43 -9.88 -12.21 0.20
C ALA A 43 -10.13 -13.71 0.43
N HIS A 44 -9.30 -14.57 -0.15
CA HIS A 44 -9.40 -16.03 0.04
C HIS A 44 -9.14 -16.42 1.49
N GLU A 45 -8.07 -15.90 2.11
CA GLU A 45 -7.75 -16.15 3.51
C GLU A 45 -8.88 -15.70 4.45
N LEU A 46 -9.51 -14.55 4.15
CA LEU A 46 -10.64 -14.05 4.95
C LEU A 46 -11.80 -15.05 4.93
N ILE A 47 -12.20 -15.53 3.75
CA ILE A 47 -13.30 -16.50 3.63
C ILE A 47 -12.96 -17.81 4.36
N GLU A 48 -11.78 -18.37 4.12
CA GLU A 48 -11.30 -19.58 4.76
C GLU A 48 -11.34 -19.48 6.30
N LYS A 49 -10.76 -18.41 6.86
CA LYS A 49 -10.77 -18.18 8.31
C LYS A 49 -12.17 -18.02 8.90
N LEU A 50 -13.10 -17.39 8.18
CA LEU A 50 -14.48 -17.27 8.62
C LEU A 50 -15.22 -18.62 8.60
N GLU A 51 -14.97 -19.45 7.58
CA GLU A 51 -15.51 -20.82 7.48
C GLU A 51 -14.98 -21.72 8.60
N GLU A 52 -13.72 -21.56 8.99
CA GLU A 52 -13.10 -22.22 10.15
C GLU A 52 -13.66 -21.73 11.51
N GLY A 53 -14.53 -20.72 11.49
CA GLY A 53 -15.21 -20.20 12.68
C GLY A 53 -14.49 -19.04 13.37
N GLN A 54 -13.40 -18.51 12.79
CA GLN A 54 -12.76 -17.28 13.26
C GLN A 54 -13.75 -16.11 13.13
N LYS A 55 -13.80 -15.23 14.12
CA LYS A 55 -14.83 -14.18 14.18
C LYS A 55 -14.44 -12.91 13.40
N PHE A 56 -13.17 -12.68 13.21
CA PHE A 56 -12.66 -11.55 12.43
C PHE A 56 -11.22 -11.79 11.99
N MET A 57 -10.80 -11.09 10.95
CA MET A 57 -9.42 -11.00 10.49
C MET A 57 -9.03 -9.53 10.33
N THR A 58 -7.76 -9.20 10.61
CA THR A 58 -7.19 -7.88 10.34
C THR A 58 -6.20 -7.95 9.18
N THR A 59 -6.06 -6.86 8.44
CA THR A 59 -5.07 -6.74 7.36
C THR A 59 -3.63 -6.84 7.88
N SER A 60 -2.68 -7.23 7.01
CA SER A 60 -1.25 -7.35 7.31
C SER A 60 -0.36 -6.30 6.61
N CYS A 61 -0.88 -5.57 5.65
CA CYS A 61 -0.10 -4.73 4.73
C CYS A 61 0.61 -3.52 5.38
N CYS A 62 0.23 -3.12 6.61
CA CYS A 62 0.85 -2.03 7.35
C CYS A 62 1.97 -2.53 8.28
N PRO A 63 3.28 -2.32 7.97
CA PRO A 63 4.36 -2.83 8.80
C PRO A 63 4.41 -2.20 10.19
N SER A 64 3.96 -0.96 10.37
CA SER A 64 3.85 -0.34 11.70
C SER A 64 2.83 -1.06 12.58
N TYR A 65 1.71 -1.51 11.99
CA TYR A 65 0.72 -2.33 12.69
C TYR A 65 1.30 -3.70 13.07
N ILE A 66 2.00 -4.35 12.16
CA ILE A 66 2.66 -5.64 12.44
C ILE A 66 3.67 -5.51 13.58
N GLU A 67 4.47 -4.44 13.61
CA GLU A 67 5.39 -4.17 14.72
C GLU A 67 4.67 -3.92 16.04
N LEU A 68 3.55 -3.19 16.01
CA LEU A 68 2.68 -2.99 17.18
C LEU A 68 2.17 -4.32 17.73
N VAL A 69 1.65 -5.19 16.85
CA VAL A 69 1.15 -6.52 17.23
C VAL A 69 2.26 -7.35 17.84
N ASN A 70 3.41 -7.42 17.17
CA ASN A 70 4.53 -8.24 17.61
C ASN A 70 5.06 -7.84 18.99
N LYS A 71 5.10 -6.54 19.29
CA LYS A 71 5.72 -6.01 20.51
C LYS A 71 4.74 -5.79 21.66
N TYR A 72 3.50 -5.42 21.34
CA TYR A 72 2.60 -4.86 22.36
C TYR A 72 1.21 -5.50 22.42
N ILE A 73 0.82 -6.26 21.39
CA ILE A 73 -0.50 -6.94 21.34
C ILE A 73 -0.33 -8.36 20.77
N PRO A 74 0.47 -9.23 21.39
CA PRO A 74 0.78 -10.55 20.82
C PRO A 74 -0.45 -11.44 20.62
N ASP A 75 -1.50 -11.27 21.43
CA ASP A 75 -2.77 -12.00 21.30
C ASP A 75 -3.50 -11.67 19.97
N MET A 76 -3.17 -10.56 19.31
CA MET A 76 -3.73 -10.20 18.03
C MET A 76 -3.14 -11.02 16.87
N LYS A 77 -1.96 -11.61 17.01
CA LYS A 77 -1.25 -12.32 15.91
C LYS A 77 -2.12 -13.33 15.16
N LYS A 78 -2.91 -14.09 15.88
CA LYS A 78 -3.80 -15.12 15.30
C LYS A 78 -4.92 -14.55 14.42
N TYR A 79 -5.22 -13.26 14.57
CA TYR A 79 -6.25 -12.57 13.78
C TYR A 79 -5.67 -11.76 12.63
N VAL A 80 -4.36 -11.57 12.58
CA VAL A 80 -3.70 -10.87 11.48
C VAL A 80 -3.64 -11.80 10.27
N SER A 81 -3.92 -11.25 9.09
CA SER A 81 -3.74 -11.95 7.81
C SER A 81 -2.28 -12.39 7.65
N GLY A 82 -2.08 -13.58 7.11
CA GLY A 82 -0.77 -14.10 6.70
C GLY A 82 -0.31 -13.58 5.34
N THR A 83 -1.16 -12.84 4.65
CA THR A 83 -0.94 -12.35 3.29
C THR A 83 0.22 -11.35 3.23
N GLY A 84 1.04 -11.44 2.18
CA GLY A 84 2.10 -10.48 1.88
C GLY A 84 1.55 -9.10 1.53
N SER A 85 2.32 -8.06 1.82
CA SER A 85 1.95 -6.69 1.46
C SER A 85 2.10 -6.45 -0.06
N PRO A 86 1.55 -5.33 -0.59
CA PRO A 86 1.80 -4.93 -1.97
C PRO A 86 3.29 -4.83 -2.35
N MET A 87 4.15 -4.38 -1.43
CA MET A 87 5.61 -4.39 -1.63
C MET A 87 6.15 -5.81 -1.79
N TYR A 88 5.71 -6.73 -0.94
CA TYR A 88 6.12 -8.14 -0.98
C TYR A 88 5.84 -8.78 -2.35
N TYR A 89 4.63 -8.62 -2.88
CA TYR A 89 4.26 -9.20 -4.17
C TYR A 89 4.88 -8.45 -5.35
N ALA A 90 4.94 -7.12 -5.31
CA ALA A 90 5.59 -6.34 -6.37
C ALA A 90 7.09 -6.68 -6.50
N ALA A 91 7.79 -6.92 -5.39
CA ALA A 91 9.18 -7.35 -5.42
C ALA A 91 9.35 -8.73 -6.08
N ARG A 92 8.43 -9.65 -5.86
CA ARG A 92 8.44 -10.97 -6.49
C ARG A 92 8.17 -10.90 -7.97
N ILE A 93 7.19 -10.10 -8.39
CA ILE A 93 6.95 -9.80 -9.82
C ILE A 93 8.24 -9.24 -10.46
N ALA A 94 8.93 -8.33 -9.76
CA ALA A 94 10.18 -7.76 -10.25
C ALA A 94 11.29 -8.80 -10.34
N LYS A 95 11.45 -9.66 -9.34
CA LYS A 95 12.46 -10.73 -9.34
C LYS A 95 12.18 -11.81 -10.37
N GLU A 96 10.93 -12.13 -10.63
CA GLU A 96 10.54 -13.06 -11.70
C GLU A 96 10.96 -12.53 -13.08
N LYS A 97 10.71 -11.23 -13.31
CA LYS A 97 11.09 -10.56 -14.56
C LYS A 97 12.61 -10.32 -14.68
N TYR A 98 13.26 -10.02 -13.57
CA TYR A 98 14.67 -9.65 -13.48
C TYR A 98 15.35 -10.34 -12.28
N PRO A 99 15.72 -11.64 -12.38
CA PRO A 99 16.23 -12.42 -11.23
C PRO A 99 17.44 -11.81 -10.54
N ASP A 100 18.36 -11.24 -11.32
CA ASP A 100 19.63 -10.69 -10.83
C ASP A 100 19.55 -9.19 -10.47
N ALA A 101 18.41 -8.54 -10.71
CA ALA A 101 18.27 -7.11 -10.45
C ALA A 101 18.22 -6.79 -8.94
N LYS A 102 18.75 -5.63 -8.58
CA LYS A 102 18.54 -5.03 -7.26
C LYS A 102 17.17 -4.36 -7.22
N ILE A 103 16.36 -4.74 -6.25
CA ILE A 103 15.00 -4.22 -6.09
C ILE A 103 14.99 -3.11 -5.05
N VAL A 104 14.57 -1.93 -5.49
CA VAL A 104 14.41 -0.76 -4.65
C VAL A 104 12.92 -0.43 -4.53
N PHE A 105 12.37 -0.54 -3.34
CA PHE A 105 11.02 -0.04 -3.07
C PHE A 105 11.07 1.46 -2.79
N VAL A 106 10.22 2.24 -3.45
CA VAL A 106 10.07 3.69 -3.21
C VAL A 106 8.65 3.98 -2.75
N GLY A 107 8.52 4.63 -1.59
CA GLY A 107 7.19 4.90 -1.03
C GLY A 107 7.19 5.85 0.18
N PRO A 108 6.00 6.20 0.71
CA PRO A 108 5.85 7.21 1.75
C PRO A 108 6.14 6.70 3.17
N CYS A 109 6.65 5.48 3.34
CA CYS A 109 6.62 4.79 4.63
C CYS A 109 8.01 4.29 5.06
N VAL A 110 8.59 4.87 6.11
CA VAL A 110 9.86 4.42 6.71
C VAL A 110 9.77 3.03 7.34
N ALA A 111 8.58 2.60 7.81
CA ALA A 111 8.39 1.28 8.41
C ALA A 111 8.55 0.14 7.39
N LYS A 112 8.44 0.40 6.09
CA LYS A 112 8.73 -0.56 5.01
C LYS A 112 10.18 -1.06 5.05
N ARG A 113 11.13 -0.29 5.62
CA ARG A 113 12.49 -0.74 5.88
C ARG A 113 12.54 -1.94 6.82
N LYS A 114 11.66 -1.95 7.83
CA LYS A 114 11.58 -3.09 8.78
C LYS A 114 10.97 -4.33 8.13
N GLU A 115 10.03 -4.15 7.25
CA GLU A 115 9.45 -5.23 6.44
C GLU A 115 10.51 -5.81 5.49
N ALA A 116 11.21 -4.95 4.74
CA ALA A 116 12.27 -5.38 3.82
C ALA A 116 13.42 -6.14 4.49
N GLN A 117 13.73 -5.83 5.76
CA GLN A 117 14.74 -6.62 6.53
C GLN A 117 14.34 -8.10 6.73
N ARG A 118 13.07 -8.44 6.49
CA ARG A 118 12.53 -9.80 6.60
C ARG A 118 12.24 -10.43 5.25
N ASP A 119 12.49 -9.71 4.17
CA ASP A 119 12.18 -10.11 2.81
C ASP A 119 13.40 -9.96 1.89
N GLU A 120 13.97 -11.10 1.49
CA GLU A 120 15.15 -11.15 0.64
C GLU A 120 14.92 -10.63 -0.78
N ALA A 121 13.66 -10.46 -1.21
CA ALA A 121 13.33 -9.95 -2.54
C ALA A 121 13.49 -8.41 -2.65
N VAL A 122 13.54 -7.69 -1.52
CA VAL A 122 13.69 -6.23 -1.49
C VAL A 122 15.08 -5.86 -0.96
N ASP A 123 15.93 -5.34 -1.82
CA ASP A 123 17.30 -4.97 -1.44
C ASP A 123 17.34 -3.63 -0.70
N PHE A 124 16.54 -2.64 -1.15
CA PHE A 124 16.54 -1.28 -0.58
C PHE A 124 15.14 -0.71 -0.46
N VAL A 125 14.96 0.16 0.53
CA VAL A 125 13.72 0.96 0.70
C VAL A 125 14.10 2.42 0.79
N MET A 126 13.54 3.23 -0.09
CA MET A 126 13.70 4.68 -0.14
C MET A 126 12.34 5.36 0.08
N THR A 127 12.38 6.48 0.76
CA THR A 127 11.21 7.35 0.93
C THR A 127 11.06 8.31 -0.25
N PHE A 128 9.90 8.94 -0.38
CA PHE A 128 9.71 9.99 -1.39
C PHE A 128 10.62 11.20 -1.14
N GLU A 129 10.90 11.53 0.12
CA GLU A 129 11.85 12.59 0.46
C GLU A 129 13.27 12.26 0.01
N GLU A 130 13.71 11.02 0.24
CA GLU A 130 15.04 10.57 -0.18
C GLU A 130 15.21 10.55 -1.70
N ILE A 131 14.22 10.03 -2.43
CA ILE A 131 14.30 10.02 -3.89
C ILE A 131 14.23 11.44 -4.48
N SER A 132 13.48 12.34 -3.86
CA SER A 132 13.50 13.76 -4.27
C SER A 132 14.87 14.39 -4.09
N SER A 133 15.53 14.10 -2.97
CA SER A 133 16.90 14.60 -2.73
C SER A 133 17.91 14.03 -3.73
N ILE A 134 17.70 12.79 -4.18
CA ILE A 134 18.50 12.19 -5.26
C ILE A 134 18.24 12.91 -6.58
N PHE A 135 16.98 13.18 -6.93
CA PHE A 135 16.65 13.93 -8.13
C PHE A 135 17.29 15.32 -8.12
N ASP A 136 17.26 16.02 -6.98
CA ASP A 136 17.92 17.32 -6.81
C ASP A 136 19.45 17.21 -6.97
N ALA A 137 20.08 16.19 -6.39
CA ALA A 137 21.52 15.97 -6.51
C ALA A 137 21.98 15.63 -7.94
N PHE A 138 21.11 15.01 -8.74
CA PHE A 138 21.35 14.75 -10.16
C PHE A 138 20.85 15.89 -11.07
N GLU A 139 20.44 17.04 -10.50
CA GLU A 139 19.91 18.20 -11.21
C GLU A 139 18.72 17.86 -12.12
N ILE A 140 17.90 16.88 -11.72
CA ILE A 140 16.73 16.43 -12.49
C ILE A 140 15.56 17.39 -12.26
N ASN A 141 15.17 18.08 -13.32
CA ASN A 141 13.97 18.92 -13.31
C ASN A 141 12.79 18.15 -13.91
N LEU A 142 11.83 17.76 -13.05
CA LEU A 142 10.64 17.00 -13.45
C LEU A 142 9.73 17.75 -14.43
N GLU A 143 9.87 19.08 -14.58
CA GLU A 143 9.08 19.85 -15.55
C GLU A 143 9.52 19.61 -17.00
N ILE A 144 10.79 19.21 -17.20
CA ILE A 144 11.40 19.05 -18.52
C ILE A 144 11.89 17.62 -18.82
N VAL A 145 11.89 16.73 -17.80
CA VAL A 145 12.27 15.32 -18.01
C VAL A 145 11.42 14.70 -19.11
N GLN A 146 12.06 13.91 -19.99
CA GLN A 146 11.37 13.13 -20.99
C GLN A 146 10.44 12.12 -20.32
N PRO A 147 9.13 12.14 -20.59
CA PRO A 147 8.20 11.18 -20.02
C PRO A 147 8.52 9.74 -20.46
N TYR A 148 8.36 8.80 -19.55
CA TYR A 148 8.42 7.37 -19.82
C TYR A 148 7.04 6.77 -19.56
N ALA A 149 6.28 6.55 -20.63
CA ALA A 149 4.94 5.98 -20.52
C ALA A 149 5.03 4.48 -20.20
N MET A 150 4.26 4.06 -19.21
CA MET A 150 4.09 2.66 -18.83
C MET A 150 2.67 2.20 -19.10
N GLU A 151 2.52 0.98 -19.57
CA GLU A 151 1.21 0.34 -19.64
C GLU A 151 0.78 -0.14 -18.24
N PHE A 152 -0.40 0.31 -17.81
CA PHE A 152 -0.96 -0.09 -16.52
C PHE A 152 -1.86 -1.31 -16.68
N SER A 153 -1.48 -2.40 -16.04
CA SER A 153 -2.28 -3.63 -15.99
C SER A 153 -3.17 -3.71 -14.75
N SER A 154 -2.90 -2.90 -13.71
CA SER A 154 -3.59 -2.95 -12.43
C SER A 154 -4.98 -2.31 -12.46
N VAL A 155 -5.85 -2.80 -11.58
CA VAL A 155 -7.23 -2.31 -11.44
C VAL A 155 -7.28 -1.06 -10.57
N ARG A 156 -8.36 -0.29 -10.73
CA ARG A 156 -8.61 0.95 -9.98
C ARG A 156 -8.51 0.75 -8.46
N GLU A 157 -9.07 -0.31 -7.94
CA GLU A 157 -9.12 -0.64 -6.52
C GLU A 157 -7.71 -0.87 -5.96
N ALA A 158 -6.82 -1.48 -6.74
CA ALA A 158 -5.42 -1.67 -6.36
C ALA A 158 -4.65 -0.34 -6.23
N HIS A 159 -4.93 0.63 -7.09
CA HIS A 159 -4.39 1.99 -6.96
C HIS A 159 -4.94 2.72 -5.72
N GLY A 160 -6.14 2.36 -5.27
CA GLY A 160 -6.79 2.91 -4.09
C GLY A 160 -6.17 2.49 -2.75
N PHE A 161 -5.27 1.50 -2.73
CA PHE A 161 -4.68 0.94 -1.50
C PHE A 161 -4.00 1.96 -0.59
N ALA A 162 -3.51 3.05 -1.14
CA ALA A 162 -2.80 4.07 -0.39
C ALA A 162 -3.69 4.91 0.55
N GLN A 163 -4.99 4.89 0.37
CA GLN A 163 -5.94 5.59 1.25
C GLN A 163 -6.55 4.63 2.29
N ALA A 164 -6.93 5.18 3.40
CA ALA A 164 -7.69 4.44 4.42
C ALA A 164 -9.06 4.02 3.88
N GLY A 165 -9.43 2.76 4.05
CA GLY A 165 -10.59 2.12 3.41
C GLY A 165 -10.28 1.51 2.04
N GLY A 166 -9.09 1.74 1.49
CA GLY A 166 -8.71 1.27 0.16
C GLY A 166 -8.51 -0.25 0.07
N VAL A 167 -7.87 -0.84 1.08
CA VAL A 167 -7.70 -2.30 1.15
C VAL A 167 -9.05 -2.99 1.29
N MET A 168 -9.84 -2.52 2.25
CA MET A 168 -11.19 -3.02 2.51
C MET A 168 -12.07 -2.90 1.25
N GLY A 169 -12.03 -1.75 0.58
CA GLY A 169 -12.77 -1.52 -0.65
C GLY A 169 -12.36 -2.47 -1.79
N ALA A 170 -11.05 -2.71 -1.94
CA ALA A 170 -10.53 -3.60 -2.97
C ALA A 170 -10.88 -5.07 -2.71
N VAL A 171 -10.76 -5.55 -1.46
CA VAL A 171 -11.16 -6.91 -1.07
C VAL A 171 -12.66 -7.11 -1.31
N LYS A 172 -13.50 -6.14 -0.93
CA LYS A 172 -14.95 -6.20 -1.19
C LYS A 172 -15.28 -6.21 -2.68
N ALA A 173 -14.60 -5.40 -3.48
CA ALA A 173 -14.80 -5.38 -4.92
C ALA A 173 -14.41 -6.73 -5.58
N PHE A 174 -13.34 -7.37 -5.11
CA PHE A 174 -12.91 -8.68 -5.57
C PHE A 174 -13.93 -9.78 -5.21
N LEU A 175 -14.45 -9.78 -3.98
CA LEU A 175 -15.41 -10.76 -3.48
C LEU A 175 -16.81 -10.62 -4.10
N LYS A 176 -17.14 -9.47 -4.69
CA LYS A 176 -18.44 -9.24 -5.37
C LYS A 176 -19.64 -9.58 -4.48
N MET A 177 -20.43 -10.54 -4.87
CA MET A 177 -21.66 -10.93 -4.15
C MET A 177 -21.40 -11.48 -2.74
N GLU A 178 -20.26 -12.04 -2.45
CA GLU A 178 -19.89 -12.50 -1.11
C GLU A 178 -19.57 -11.34 -0.16
N ALA A 179 -19.21 -10.17 -0.72
CA ALA A 179 -18.91 -8.97 0.05
C ALA A 179 -20.07 -8.47 0.91
N ASP A 180 -21.32 -8.71 0.49
CA ASP A 180 -22.52 -8.28 1.21
C ASP A 180 -22.69 -9.01 2.56
N LYS A 181 -22.07 -10.18 2.71
CA LYS A 181 -22.06 -10.96 3.93
C LYS A 181 -20.98 -10.54 4.92
N ILE A 182 -20.05 -9.68 4.49
CA ILE A 182 -18.88 -9.29 5.26
C ILE A 182 -19.04 -7.85 5.73
N ASN A 183 -19.18 -7.67 7.04
CA ASN A 183 -19.06 -6.36 7.65
C ASN A 183 -17.57 -6.00 7.80
N ALA A 184 -17.12 -5.06 6.98
CA ALA A 184 -15.76 -4.57 7.00
C ALA A 184 -15.68 -3.22 7.73
N ILE A 185 -14.71 -3.07 8.61
CA ILE A 185 -14.46 -1.85 9.37
C ILE A 185 -13.01 -1.40 9.23
N GLN A 186 -12.77 -0.14 9.55
CA GLN A 186 -11.49 0.51 9.42
C GLN A 186 -10.99 0.99 10.77
N VAL A 187 -9.70 0.76 11.05
CA VAL A 187 -8.95 1.38 12.14
C VAL A 187 -7.75 2.09 11.52
N SER A 188 -7.87 3.39 11.28
CA SER A 188 -6.76 4.24 10.85
C SER A 188 -6.33 5.18 11.96
N ASP A 189 -5.04 5.57 11.96
CA ASP A 189 -4.39 6.27 13.07
C ASP A 189 -4.22 5.39 14.32
N LEU A 190 -3.03 4.85 14.52
CA LEU A 190 -2.70 4.03 15.69
C LEU A 190 -2.41 4.90 16.93
N ASN A 191 -3.38 5.77 17.28
CA ASN A 191 -3.38 6.52 18.52
C ASN A 191 -3.72 5.62 19.72
N LYS A 192 -3.61 6.18 20.94
CA LYS A 192 -3.85 5.46 22.19
C LYS A 192 -5.24 4.81 22.26
N LYS A 193 -6.29 5.47 21.74
CA LYS A 193 -7.66 4.95 21.71
C LYS A 193 -7.77 3.73 20.80
N ASN A 194 -7.28 3.85 19.57
CA ASN A 194 -7.36 2.78 18.57
C ASN A 194 -6.50 1.58 18.95
N ILE A 195 -5.33 1.79 19.56
CA ILE A 195 -4.51 0.71 20.12
C ILE A 195 -5.27 0.00 21.25
N GLY A 196 -5.96 0.75 22.12
CA GLY A 196 -6.82 0.19 23.18
C GLY A 196 -7.96 -0.66 22.59
N THR A 197 -8.59 -0.20 21.52
CA THR A 197 -9.64 -0.93 20.80
C THR A 197 -9.11 -2.25 20.21
N LEU A 198 -7.97 -2.24 19.54
CA LEU A 198 -7.34 -3.45 18.99
C LEU A 198 -6.98 -4.46 20.11
N ARG A 199 -6.49 -3.99 21.26
CA ARG A 199 -6.25 -4.84 22.43
C ARG A 199 -7.55 -5.49 22.95
N ALA A 200 -8.65 -4.73 23.00
CA ALA A 200 -9.94 -5.26 23.42
C ALA A 200 -10.46 -6.35 22.47
N TYR A 201 -10.31 -6.16 21.15
CA TYR A 201 -10.66 -7.17 20.15
C TYR A 201 -9.81 -8.44 20.30
N ALA A 202 -8.50 -8.29 20.45
CA ALA A 202 -7.58 -9.41 20.64
C ALA A 202 -7.95 -10.23 21.91
N LYS A 203 -8.23 -9.56 23.03
CA LYS A 203 -8.56 -10.19 24.31
C LYS A 203 -9.93 -10.86 24.29
N SER A 204 -10.94 -10.23 23.67
CA SER A 204 -12.31 -10.77 23.65
C SER A 204 -12.51 -11.81 22.56
N GLY A 205 -11.68 -11.84 21.53
CA GLY A 205 -11.90 -12.64 20.33
C GLY A 205 -13.09 -12.17 19.50
N LYS A 206 -13.57 -10.94 19.71
CA LYS A 206 -14.74 -10.36 19.05
C LYS A 206 -14.44 -8.96 18.57
N ALA A 207 -14.94 -8.63 17.39
CA ALA A 207 -14.91 -7.30 16.81
C ALA A 207 -16.26 -6.99 16.15
N PRO A 208 -16.59 -5.70 15.90
CA PRO A 208 -17.87 -5.33 15.29
C PRO A 208 -17.95 -5.70 13.79
N GLY A 209 -16.84 -6.06 13.16
CA GLY A 209 -16.78 -6.51 11.78
C GLY A 209 -15.91 -7.75 11.61
N GLN A 210 -16.14 -8.50 10.54
CA GLN A 210 -15.36 -9.69 10.20
C GLN A 210 -14.02 -9.35 9.53
N PHE A 211 -13.95 -8.25 8.80
CA PHE A 211 -12.73 -7.79 8.16
C PHE A 211 -12.34 -6.40 8.68
N ILE A 212 -11.14 -6.26 9.20
CA ILE A 212 -10.67 -5.02 9.83
C ILE A 212 -9.43 -4.53 9.10
N GLU A 213 -9.58 -3.46 8.33
CA GLU A 213 -8.44 -2.75 7.78
C GLU A 213 -7.74 -1.97 8.89
N VAL A 214 -6.44 -2.18 9.07
CA VAL A 214 -5.65 -1.45 10.07
C VAL A 214 -4.50 -0.71 9.40
N MET A 215 -4.50 0.62 9.54
CA MET A 215 -3.43 1.50 9.06
C MET A 215 -2.90 2.40 10.19
N ALA A 216 -1.57 2.53 10.27
CA ALA A 216 -0.95 3.37 11.31
C ALA A 216 -1.16 4.86 11.06
N CYS A 217 -1.18 5.29 9.81
CA CYS A 217 -1.30 6.70 9.44
C CYS A 217 -2.76 7.11 9.34
N GLU A 218 -3.11 8.30 9.87
CA GLU A 218 -4.43 8.88 9.69
C GLU A 218 -4.71 9.13 8.22
N GLY A 219 -5.76 8.50 7.69
CA GLY A 219 -6.14 8.60 6.28
C GLY A 219 -5.37 7.71 5.31
N GLY A 220 -4.48 6.83 5.82
CA GLY A 220 -3.76 5.83 5.04
C GLY A 220 -2.34 6.25 4.63
N CYS A 221 -1.70 5.46 3.78
CA CYS A 221 -0.32 5.69 3.33
C CYS A 221 -0.14 6.99 2.53
N ILE A 222 -1.20 7.47 1.90
CA ILE A 222 -1.22 8.76 1.16
C ILE A 222 -0.88 9.95 2.05
N THR A 223 -1.00 9.79 3.37
CA THR A 223 -0.64 10.77 4.39
C THR A 223 0.53 10.29 5.24
N GLY A 224 1.30 9.36 4.72
CA GLY A 224 2.47 8.79 5.39
C GLY A 224 3.54 9.84 5.73
N PRO A 225 4.46 9.52 6.64
CA PRO A 225 5.40 10.50 7.21
C PRO A 225 6.37 11.11 6.18
N SER A 226 6.57 10.46 5.04
CA SER A 226 7.50 10.93 3.99
C SER A 226 6.78 11.27 2.68
N THR A 227 5.57 11.82 2.77
CA THR A 227 4.82 12.37 1.64
C THR A 227 5.11 13.87 1.50
N HIS A 228 5.28 14.35 0.26
CA HIS A 228 5.51 15.78 -0.02
C HIS A 228 4.21 16.61 -0.02
N SER A 229 3.06 15.99 -0.22
CA SER A 229 1.77 16.68 -0.27
C SER A 229 1.12 16.69 1.12
N GLY A 230 0.52 17.82 1.49
CA GLY A 230 -0.37 17.85 2.64
C GLY A 230 -1.55 16.87 2.44
N SER A 231 -2.06 16.30 3.55
CA SER A 231 -3.04 15.21 3.53
C SER A 231 -4.27 15.47 2.64
N ASN A 232 -4.81 16.68 2.64
CA ASN A 232 -5.97 17.04 1.83
C ASN A 232 -5.67 17.05 0.32
N ASN A 233 -4.49 17.53 -0.07
CA ASN A 233 -4.08 17.57 -1.47
C ASN A 233 -3.81 16.16 -1.99
N GLY A 234 -3.08 15.33 -1.25
CA GLY A 234 -2.79 13.97 -1.65
C GLY A 234 -4.06 13.14 -1.85
N LYS A 235 -5.02 13.22 -0.91
CA LYS A 235 -6.32 12.55 -1.04
C LYS A 235 -7.10 13.01 -2.27
N ARG A 236 -7.18 14.33 -2.50
CA ARG A 236 -7.89 14.89 -3.65
C ARG A 236 -7.27 14.42 -4.97
N GLN A 237 -5.95 14.45 -5.08
CA GLN A 237 -5.23 13.99 -6.27
C GLN A 237 -5.47 12.49 -6.52
N LEU A 238 -5.38 11.65 -5.47
CA LEU A 238 -5.66 10.24 -5.59
C LEU A 238 -7.08 9.97 -6.09
N VAL A 239 -8.10 10.65 -5.54
CA VAL A 239 -9.49 10.51 -5.98
C VAL A 239 -9.64 10.89 -7.47
N GLN A 240 -8.98 11.96 -7.92
CA GLN A 240 -8.97 12.37 -9.32
C GLN A 240 -8.31 11.33 -10.22
N GLU A 241 -7.20 10.73 -9.79
CA GLU A 241 -6.53 9.66 -10.53
C GLU A 241 -7.39 8.38 -10.61
N LEU A 242 -7.97 7.97 -9.49
CA LEU A 242 -8.87 6.81 -9.45
C LEU A 242 -10.09 6.98 -10.37
N ALA A 243 -10.60 8.22 -10.52
CA ALA A 243 -11.72 8.50 -11.43
C ALA A 243 -11.36 8.28 -12.91
N LYS A 244 -10.08 8.36 -13.28
CA LYS A 244 -9.59 8.12 -14.65
C LYS A 244 -9.36 6.65 -14.96
N GLN A 245 -9.23 5.81 -13.95
CA GLN A 245 -8.99 4.37 -14.10
C GLN A 245 -10.28 3.68 -14.54
N LYS A 246 -10.22 2.99 -15.69
CA LYS A 246 -11.38 2.30 -16.28
C LYS A 246 -11.46 0.82 -15.87
N LYS A 247 -10.33 0.19 -15.58
CA LYS A 247 -10.27 -1.22 -15.22
C LYS A 247 -10.58 -1.41 -13.74
N THR A 248 -11.55 -2.27 -13.43
CA THR A 248 -12.00 -2.65 -12.07
C THR A 248 -12.03 -4.17 -11.93
N TYR A 249 -12.18 -4.68 -10.70
CA TYR A 249 -12.44 -6.10 -10.46
C TYR A 249 -13.74 -6.60 -11.06
#